data_76810f8e040277d36d10a6c4cdc24082
#
_entry.id   76810f8e040277d36d10a6c4cdc24082
#
_cell.length_a   1.000
_cell.length_b   1.000
_cell.length_c   1.000
_cell.angle_alpha   90.00
_cell.angle_beta   90.00
_cell.angle_gamma   90.00
#
_symmetry.space_group_name_H-M   'P 1'
#
loop_
_entity.id
_entity.type
_entity.pdbx_description
1 polymer ?
#
loop_
_entity_poly.entity_id
_entity_poly.type
_entity_poly.pdbx_seq_one_letter_code
_entity_poly.pdbx_strand_id
1 'polypeptide(L)'
;MALISLRQLLDHAAENNYGVPAFNVNNLEQIRAIMEGAHELDSPVIVQASAGARKYAGPKFIKSMMEAAIEEFPAIPIVMHQDHGGSNDDCKVCIDLGFSSVMRDGSLLEDQKTPADFDFNVRVTKETVQVAHAHGV
;
A
#
# COMPACT_ATOMS: atom_id res chain seq x y z
N MET A 1 14.54 -8.91 5.96
CA MET A 1 14.04 -7.53 5.82
C MET A 1 12.53 -7.57 5.96
N ALA A 2 11.97 -6.87 6.93
CA ALA A 2 10.51 -6.91 7.19
C ALA A 2 9.69 -6.30 6.04
N LEU A 3 10.16 -5.20 5.43
CA LEU A 3 9.51 -4.60 4.27
C LEU A 3 9.72 -5.46 3.01
N ILE A 4 8.62 -5.91 2.40
CA ILE A 4 8.61 -6.73 1.19
C ILE A 4 7.68 -6.15 0.13
N SER A 5 7.83 -6.58 -1.13
CA SER A 5 6.89 -6.22 -2.19
C SER A 5 5.55 -6.93 -2.03
N LEU A 6 4.47 -6.30 -2.51
CA LEU A 6 3.15 -6.94 -2.51
C LEU A 6 3.16 -8.22 -3.36
N ARG A 7 3.87 -8.23 -4.48
CA ARG A 7 4.02 -9.39 -5.35
C ARG A 7 4.57 -10.60 -4.60
N GLN A 8 5.67 -10.40 -3.88
CA GLN A 8 6.32 -11.45 -3.10
C GLN A 8 5.37 -12.04 -2.04
N LEU A 9 4.60 -11.19 -1.36
CA LEU A 9 3.63 -11.65 -0.37
C LEU A 9 2.46 -12.41 -0.99
N LEU A 10 1.89 -11.88 -2.07
CA LEU A 10 0.72 -12.50 -2.71
C LEU A 10 1.07 -13.80 -3.45
N ASP A 11 2.24 -13.90 -4.07
CA ASP A 11 2.70 -15.14 -4.69
C ASP A 11 2.85 -16.24 -3.63
N HIS A 12 3.46 -15.95 -2.48
CA HIS A 12 3.55 -16.88 -1.35
C HIS A 12 2.17 -17.26 -0.80
N ALA A 13 1.26 -16.29 -0.66
CA ALA A 13 -0.10 -16.57 -0.18
C ALA A 13 -0.88 -17.49 -1.13
N ALA A 14 -0.75 -17.26 -2.46
CA ALA A 14 -1.38 -18.10 -3.47
C ALA A 14 -0.82 -19.53 -3.50
N GLU A 15 0.49 -19.69 -3.41
CA GLU A 15 1.15 -21.00 -3.36
C GLU A 15 0.77 -21.81 -2.12
N ASN A 16 0.50 -21.13 -1.00
CA ASN A 16 0.18 -21.76 0.28
C ASN A 16 -1.31 -21.70 0.65
N ASN A 17 -2.17 -21.20 -0.25
CA ASN A 17 -3.64 -21.17 -0.13
C ASN A 17 -4.14 -20.44 1.13
N TYR A 18 -3.62 -19.24 1.42
CA TYR A 18 -4.14 -18.40 2.51
C TYR A 18 -4.45 -16.98 2.04
N GLY A 19 -5.35 -16.29 2.77
CA GLY A 19 -5.66 -14.88 2.56
C GLY A 19 -4.75 -13.97 3.38
N VAL A 20 -4.36 -12.83 2.81
CA VAL A 20 -3.60 -11.79 3.53
C VAL A 20 -4.50 -10.60 3.80
N PRO A 21 -4.61 -10.13 5.06
CA PRO A 21 -5.38 -8.94 5.36
C PRO A 21 -4.63 -7.66 4.94
N ALA A 22 -5.38 -6.68 4.43
CA ALA A 22 -4.90 -5.33 4.18
C ALA A 22 -5.62 -4.36 5.12
N PHE A 23 -4.89 -3.79 6.07
CA PHE A 23 -5.45 -2.95 7.11
C PHE A 23 -5.20 -1.47 6.84
N ASN A 24 -6.27 -0.67 6.85
CA ASN A 24 -6.16 0.79 6.79
C ASN A 24 -5.57 1.35 8.09
N VAL A 25 -4.61 2.26 7.95
CA VAL A 25 -4.00 2.97 9.07
C VAL A 25 -4.13 4.47 8.91
N ASN A 26 -4.52 5.14 9.98
CA ASN A 26 -4.67 6.59 10.04
C ASN A 26 -3.90 7.21 11.22
N ASN A 27 -3.55 6.42 12.23
CA ASN A 27 -2.93 6.88 13.47
C ASN A 27 -2.05 5.80 14.11
N LEU A 28 -1.35 6.18 15.16
CA LEU A 28 -0.42 5.33 15.89
C LEU A 28 -1.10 4.12 16.53
N GLU A 29 -2.27 4.32 17.15
CA GLU A 29 -2.99 3.28 17.87
C GLU A 29 -3.40 2.13 16.94
N GLN A 30 -3.86 2.47 15.73
CA GLN A 30 -4.25 1.47 14.73
C GLN A 30 -3.05 0.66 14.25
N ILE A 31 -1.94 1.31 13.88
CA ILE A 31 -0.78 0.57 13.37
C ILE A 31 -0.17 -0.32 14.46
N ARG A 32 -0.12 0.13 15.70
CA ARG A 32 0.35 -0.69 16.82
C ARG A 32 -0.52 -1.91 17.04
N ALA A 33 -1.84 -1.74 17.12
CA ALA A 33 -2.77 -2.86 17.32
C ALA A 33 -2.68 -3.89 16.18
N ILE A 34 -2.54 -3.45 14.92
CA ILE A 34 -2.36 -4.33 13.77
C ILE A 34 -1.06 -5.11 13.89
N MET A 35 0.04 -4.44 14.22
CA MET A 35 1.34 -5.09 14.30
C MET A 35 1.49 -6.02 15.50
N GLU A 36 0.92 -5.66 16.65
CA GLU A 36 0.84 -6.54 17.82
C GLU A 36 0.06 -7.84 17.49
N GLY A 37 -1.11 -7.72 16.81
CA GLY A 37 -1.86 -8.88 16.37
C GLY A 37 -1.15 -9.73 15.32
N ALA A 38 -0.47 -9.10 14.35
CA ALA A 38 0.34 -9.79 13.36
C ALA A 38 1.51 -10.55 14.01
N HIS A 39 2.15 -9.94 15.00
CA HIS A 39 3.24 -10.55 15.75
C HIS A 39 2.79 -11.75 16.60
N GLU A 40 1.66 -11.61 17.30
CA GLU A 40 1.10 -12.72 18.10
C GLU A 40 0.78 -13.96 17.26
N LEU A 41 0.38 -13.74 16.00
CA LEU A 41 -0.02 -14.82 15.09
C LEU A 41 1.09 -15.24 14.12
N ASP A 42 2.27 -14.63 14.21
CA ASP A 42 3.39 -14.83 13.25
C ASP A 42 2.90 -14.70 11.79
N SER A 43 2.07 -13.68 11.53
CA SER A 43 1.35 -13.50 10.27
C SER A 43 1.87 -12.31 9.48
N PRO A 44 2.10 -12.45 8.17
CA PRO A 44 2.41 -11.30 7.31
C PRO A 44 1.19 -10.37 7.18
N VAL A 45 1.45 -9.10 6.89
CA VAL A 45 0.40 -8.08 6.86
C VAL A 45 0.64 -7.02 5.78
N ILE A 46 -0.45 -6.52 5.20
CA ILE A 46 -0.45 -5.33 4.36
C ILE A 46 -0.96 -4.16 5.21
N VAL A 47 -0.12 -3.14 5.40
CA VAL A 47 -0.49 -1.87 6.04
C VAL A 47 -0.74 -0.86 4.94
N GLN A 48 -1.97 -0.37 4.84
CA GLN A 48 -2.34 0.50 3.72
C GLN A 48 -2.81 1.88 4.18
N ALA A 49 -2.53 2.88 3.34
CA ALA A 49 -2.97 4.25 3.56
C ALA A 49 -3.66 4.81 2.32
N SER A 50 -4.94 5.13 2.46
CA SER A 50 -5.70 5.85 1.43
C SER A 50 -5.27 7.31 1.30
N ALA A 51 -5.71 7.99 0.24
CA ALA A 51 -5.51 9.43 0.10
C ALA A 51 -6.09 10.21 1.30
N GLY A 52 -7.24 9.76 1.83
CA GLY A 52 -7.86 10.34 3.03
C GLY A 52 -6.99 10.19 4.28
N ALA A 53 -6.41 9.01 4.51
CA ALA A 53 -5.50 8.75 5.63
C ALA A 53 -4.25 9.64 5.54
N ARG A 54 -3.63 9.72 4.36
CA ARG A 54 -2.46 10.57 4.13
C ARG A 54 -2.75 12.05 4.31
N LYS A 55 -3.95 12.51 3.90
CA LYS A 55 -4.39 13.88 4.12
C LYS A 55 -4.66 14.19 5.60
N TYR A 56 -5.26 13.25 6.32
CA TYR A 56 -5.59 13.38 7.74
C TYR A 56 -4.33 13.44 8.61
N ALA A 57 -3.49 12.42 8.54
CA ALA A 57 -2.31 12.32 9.40
C ALA A 57 -1.08 13.07 8.86
N GLY A 58 -1.04 13.33 7.56
CA GLY A 58 0.14 13.83 6.86
C GLY A 58 1.01 12.69 6.31
N PRO A 59 1.46 12.80 5.05
CA PRO A 59 2.14 11.69 4.37
C PRO A 59 3.47 11.30 5.03
N LYS A 60 4.20 12.26 5.60
CA LYS A 60 5.45 11.99 6.33
C LYS A 60 5.20 11.29 7.67
N PHE A 61 4.12 11.62 8.37
CA PHE A 61 3.76 10.94 9.61
C PHE A 61 3.34 9.49 9.33
N ILE A 62 2.50 9.26 8.32
CA ILE A 62 2.12 7.90 7.89
C ILE A 62 3.38 7.08 7.54
N LYS A 63 4.28 7.64 6.72
CA LYS A 63 5.56 7.00 6.39
C LYS A 63 6.33 6.63 7.66
N SER A 64 6.57 7.58 8.55
CA SER A 64 7.36 7.34 9.77
C SER A 64 6.72 6.32 10.71
N MET A 65 5.40 6.30 10.83
CA MET A 65 4.70 5.28 11.61
C MET A 65 4.87 3.87 11.01
N MET A 66 4.78 3.75 9.68
CA MET A 66 5.00 2.48 8.99
C MET A 66 6.46 2.04 9.09
N GLU A 67 7.43 2.95 8.93
CA GLU A 67 8.85 2.65 9.11
C GLU A 67 9.17 2.20 10.54
N ALA A 68 8.61 2.88 11.54
CA ALA A 68 8.74 2.46 12.94
C ALA A 68 8.18 1.04 13.18
N ALA A 69 7.04 0.71 12.57
CA ALA A 69 6.47 -0.64 12.63
C ALA A 69 7.40 -1.69 12.00
N ILE A 70 8.04 -1.38 10.88
CA ILE A 70 9.00 -2.27 10.21
C ILE A 70 10.23 -2.51 11.10
N GLU A 71 10.71 -1.49 11.78
CA GLU A 71 11.87 -1.57 12.68
C GLU A 71 11.54 -2.31 13.97
N GLU A 72 10.36 -2.08 14.55
CA GLU A 72 9.91 -2.69 15.81
C GLU A 72 9.57 -4.18 15.64
N PHE A 73 9.07 -4.58 14.45
CA PHE A 73 8.65 -5.95 14.15
C PHE A 73 9.47 -6.59 13.01
N PRO A 74 10.79 -6.72 13.14
CA PRO A 74 11.66 -7.13 12.03
C PRO A 74 11.42 -8.57 11.52
N ALA A 75 10.75 -9.41 12.31
CA ALA A 75 10.40 -10.79 11.93
C ALA A 75 9.11 -10.88 11.10
N ILE A 76 8.25 -9.87 11.14
CA ILE A 76 6.96 -9.88 10.44
C ILE A 76 7.11 -9.29 9.04
N PRO A 77 6.76 -10.03 7.97
CA PRO A 77 6.73 -9.47 6.61
C PRO A 77 5.64 -8.41 6.48
N ILE A 78 6.01 -7.19 6.11
CA ILE A 78 5.12 -6.03 5.99
C ILE A 78 5.17 -5.50 4.56
N VAL A 79 4.00 -5.22 4.00
CA VAL A 79 3.86 -4.44 2.77
C VAL A 79 3.31 -3.07 3.12
N MET A 80 4.00 -2.00 2.70
CA MET A 80 3.48 -0.63 2.73
C MET A 80 2.72 -0.37 1.44
N HIS A 81 1.40 -0.27 1.52
CA HIS A 81 0.53 -0.16 0.35
C HIS A 81 -0.18 1.20 0.27
N GLN A 82 -0.13 1.82 -0.92
CA GLN A 82 -1.01 2.93 -1.24
C GLN A 82 -2.35 2.38 -1.75
N ASP A 83 -3.41 2.69 -1.04
CA ASP A 83 -4.78 2.34 -1.40
C ASP A 83 -5.46 3.49 -2.15
N HIS A 84 -6.10 3.19 -3.27
CA HIS A 84 -6.85 4.12 -4.13
C HIS A 84 -6.09 5.40 -4.52
N GLY A 85 -5.00 5.26 -5.26
CA GLY A 85 -4.30 6.40 -5.86
C GLY A 85 -5.13 7.09 -6.95
N GLY A 86 -5.44 8.36 -6.75
CA GLY A 86 -6.30 9.13 -7.64
C GLY A 86 -5.64 9.56 -8.97
N SER A 87 -4.32 9.55 -9.04
CA SER A 87 -3.55 9.91 -10.22
C SER A 87 -2.21 9.15 -10.27
N ASN A 88 -1.55 9.17 -11.42
CA ASN A 88 -0.21 8.63 -11.56
C ASN A 88 0.80 9.40 -10.70
N ASP A 89 0.64 10.70 -10.57
CA ASP A 89 1.47 11.54 -9.69
C ASP A 89 1.28 11.19 -8.22
N ASP A 90 0.06 10.90 -7.77
CA ASP A 90 -0.21 10.45 -6.40
C ASP A 90 0.48 9.10 -6.12
N CYS A 91 0.46 8.17 -7.07
CA CYS A 91 1.20 6.91 -6.96
C CYS A 91 2.71 7.16 -6.91
N LYS A 92 3.24 8.04 -7.76
CA LYS A 92 4.66 8.39 -7.75
C LYS A 92 5.10 9.01 -6.42
N VAL A 93 4.32 9.90 -5.85
CA VAL A 93 4.60 10.48 -4.51
C VAL A 93 4.71 9.37 -3.45
N CYS A 94 3.85 8.35 -3.49
CA CYS A 94 3.94 7.24 -2.55
C CYS A 94 5.17 6.36 -2.79
N ILE A 95 5.55 6.11 -4.03
CA ILE A 95 6.80 5.42 -4.38
C ILE A 95 8.00 6.19 -3.82
N ASP A 96 8.06 7.51 -4.04
CA ASP A 96 9.14 8.38 -3.53
C ASP A 96 9.17 8.43 -1.98
N LEU A 97 8.05 8.17 -1.31
CA LEU A 97 7.97 8.02 0.15
C LEU A 97 8.41 6.63 0.65
N GLY A 98 8.68 5.67 -0.23
CA GLY A 98 9.16 4.33 0.12
C GLY A 98 8.05 3.28 0.27
N PHE A 99 6.85 3.55 -0.23
CA PHE A 99 5.81 2.52 -0.31
C PHE A 99 6.26 1.39 -1.24
N SER A 100 6.08 0.14 -0.79
CA SER A 100 6.47 -1.06 -1.54
C SER A 100 5.37 -1.58 -2.46
N SER A 101 4.25 -0.88 -2.52
CA SER A 101 3.12 -1.20 -3.39
C SER A 101 2.21 0.02 -3.58
N VAL A 102 1.68 0.20 -4.79
CA VAL A 102 0.73 1.26 -5.12
C VAL A 102 -0.44 0.70 -5.92
N MET A 103 -1.63 1.24 -5.71
CA MET A 103 -2.84 0.95 -6.49
C MET A 103 -3.32 2.23 -7.19
N ARG A 104 -3.34 2.21 -8.53
CA ARG A 104 -4.00 3.26 -9.33
C ARG A 104 -5.48 2.93 -9.46
N ASP A 105 -6.32 3.77 -8.91
CA ASP A 105 -7.76 3.64 -9.09
C ASP A 105 -8.18 4.28 -10.42
N GLY A 106 -8.40 3.45 -11.43
CA GLY A 106 -8.87 3.84 -12.75
C GLY A 106 -10.38 3.77 -12.92
N SER A 107 -11.15 3.56 -11.86
CA SER A 107 -12.61 3.45 -11.92
C SER A 107 -13.32 4.79 -12.11
N LEU A 108 -12.66 5.88 -11.75
CA LEU A 108 -13.16 7.24 -11.91
C LEU A 108 -12.22 8.07 -12.79
N LEU A 109 -12.79 9.05 -13.48
CA LEU A 109 -12.01 10.06 -14.20
C LEU A 109 -11.22 10.96 -13.22
N GLU A 110 -10.44 11.90 -13.75
CA GLU A 110 -9.58 12.79 -12.96
C GLU A 110 -10.36 13.67 -11.96
N ASP A 111 -11.64 13.91 -12.19
CA ASP A 111 -12.53 14.63 -11.27
C ASP A 111 -12.91 13.85 -10.01
N GLN A 112 -12.52 12.57 -9.95
CA GLN A 112 -12.80 11.62 -8.86
C GLN A 112 -14.30 11.43 -8.56
N LYS A 113 -15.15 11.62 -9.57
CA LYS A 113 -16.62 11.54 -9.45
C LYS A 113 -17.26 10.81 -10.63
N THR A 114 -16.81 11.11 -11.84
CA THR A 114 -17.38 10.55 -13.06
C THR A 114 -16.81 9.14 -13.29
N PRO A 115 -17.67 8.11 -13.44
CA PRO A 115 -17.20 6.76 -13.79
C PRO A 115 -16.38 6.78 -15.08
N ALA A 116 -15.23 6.14 -15.04
CA ALA A 116 -14.36 5.99 -16.21
C ALA A 116 -14.78 4.79 -17.05
N ASP A 117 -14.47 4.83 -18.34
CA ASP A 117 -14.60 3.67 -19.21
C ASP A 117 -13.43 2.69 -19.06
N PHE A 118 -13.57 1.55 -19.70
CA PHE A 118 -12.57 0.47 -19.67
C PHE A 118 -11.22 0.92 -20.25
N ASP A 119 -11.24 1.64 -21.36
CA ASP A 119 -10.01 2.06 -22.05
C ASP A 119 -9.21 3.08 -21.22
N PHE A 120 -9.90 4.00 -20.56
CA PHE A 120 -9.27 4.91 -19.59
C PHE A 120 -8.58 4.12 -18.47
N ASN A 121 -9.31 3.16 -17.86
CA ASN A 121 -8.77 2.35 -16.76
C ASN A 121 -7.52 1.57 -17.20
N VAL A 122 -7.58 0.90 -18.34
CA VAL A 122 -6.43 0.17 -18.90
C VAL A 122 -5.23 1.09 -19.14
N ARG A 123 -5.46 2.27 -19.71
CA ARG A 123 -4.40 3.24 -20.02
C ARG A 123 -3.70 3.74 -18.75
N VAL A 124 -4.45 4.26 -17.78
CA VAL A 124 -3.86 4.85 -16.56
C VAL A 124 -3.18 3.79 -15.69
N THR A 125 -3.73 2.58 -15.63
CA THR A 125 -3.13 1.44 -14.95
C THR A 125 -1.79 1.05 -15.59
N LYS A 126 -1.76 0.94 -16.93
CA LYS A 126 -0.53 0.63 -17.66
C LYS A 126 0.57 1.67 -17.43
N GLU A 127 0.23 2.95 -17.45
CA GLU A 127 1.16 4.04 -17.19
C GLU A 127 1.73 3.94 -15.76
N THR A 128 0.88 3.71 -14.75
CA THR A 128 1.31 3.52 -13.36
C THR A 128 2.21 2.30 -13.19
N VAL A 129 1.87 1.18 -13.80
CA VAL A 129 2.69 -0.05 -13.79
C VAL A 129 4.10 0.21 -14.33
N GLN A 130 4.21 0.96 -15.43
CA GLN A 130 5.51 1.31 -16.00
C GLN A 130 6.37 2.13 -15.02
N VAL A 131 5.76 3.10 -14.34
CA VAL A 131 6.45 3.92 -13.34
C VAL A 131 6.82 3.08 -12.11
N ALA A 132 5.91 2.31 -11.56
CA ALA A 132 6.13 1.49 -10.37
C ALA A 132 7.25 0.46 -10.61
N HIS A 133 7.18 -0.31 -11.69
CA HIS A 133 8.18 -1.33 -12.03
C HIS A 133 9.58 -0.72 -12.27
N ALA A 134 9.68 0.50 -12.82
CA ALA A 134 10.95 1.19 -12.98
C ALA A 134 11.61 1.55 -11.63
N HIS A 135 10.85 1.57 -10.54
CA HIS A 135 11.32 1.84 -9.17
C HIS A 135 11.35 0.57 -8.29
N GLY A 136 11.07 -0.60 -8.83
CA GLY A 136 11.05 -1.86 -8.09
C GLY A 136 9.82 -2.06 -7.20
N VAL A 137 8.72 -1.34 -7.50
CA VAL A 137 7.44 -1.35 -6.78
C VAL A 137 6.37 -2.05 -7.60
#